data_0159f841592a1288c031add868c7791a
#
_entry.id   0159f841592a1288c031add868c7791a
#
_cell.length_a   1.000
_cell.length_b   1.000
_cell.length_c   1.000
_cell.angle_alpha   90.00
_cell.angle_beta   90.00
_cell.angle_gamma   90.00
#
_symmetry.space_group_name_H-M   'P 1'
#
loop_
_entity.id
_entity.type
_entity.pdbx_description
1 polymer ?
#
loop_
_entity_poly.entity_id
_entity_poly.type
_entity_poly.pdbx_seq_one_letter_code
_entity_poly.pdbx_strand_id
1 'polypeptide(L)'
;MTNLNNQSSEYYELVKKYESEGKAIAHFNISNLDQLRAVCEVAQELGEPVIIGASEGEREYMGVPMVRQMVDEMKKEYTVPIYLNADHTYTFEKVKQVVTAGYDSVIVDGAKLPYEENVALVKQCEEWVRKYEMEMNGDTERSEEHT
;
A
#
# COMPACT_ATOMS: atom_id res chain seq x y z
N MET A 1 3.86 -7.06 -15.36
CA MET A 1 3.55 -5.70 -14.86
C MET A 1 2.15 -5.75 -14.27
N THR A 2 2.04 -5.73 -12.97
CA THR A 2 0.75 -5.69 -12.29
C THR A 2 0.17 -4.29 -12.46
N ASN A 3 -1.06 -4.20 -12.95
CA ASN A 3 -1.79 -2.96 -13.19
C ASN A 3 -2.04 -2.25 -11.84
N LEU A 4 -1.23 -1.25 -11.49
CA LEU A 4 -1.33 -0.47 -10.25
C LEU A 4 -2.75 0.11 -10.04
N ASN A 5 -3.44 0.38 -11.13
CA ASN A 5 -4.79 0.95 -11.15
C ASN A 5 -5.88 0.01 -10.61
N ASN A 6 -5.71 -1.30 -10.76
CA ASN A 6 -6.69 -2.25 -10.26
C ASN A 6 -6.51 -2.53 -8.77
N GLN A 7 -5.28 -2.50 -8.25
CA GLN A 7 -5.00 -2.84 -6.85
C GLN A 7 -5.43 -1.74 -5.87
N SER A 8 -5.18 -0.47 -6.17
CA SER A 8 -5.64 0.64 -5.33
C SER A 8 -7.17 0.75 -5.32
N SER A 9 -7.81 0.48 -6.45
CA SER A 9 -9.26 0.40 -6.57
C SER A 9 -9.84 -0.76 -5.74
N GLU A 10 -9.28 -1.96 -5.85
CA GLU A 10 -9.72 -3.14 -5.10
C GLU A 10 -9.55 -2.96 -3.59
N TYR A 11 -8.43 -2.39 -3.14
CA TYR A 11 -8.19 -2.06 -1.74
C TYR A 11 -9.23 -1.08 -1.20
N TYR A 12 -9.49 0.00 -1.93
CA TYR A 12 -10.49 1.00 -1.55
C TYR A 12 -11.90 0.40 -1.43
N GLU A 13 -12.32 -0.37 -2.43
CA GLU A 13 -13.63 -1.06 -2.42
C GLU A 13 -13.76 -2.05 -1.26
N LEU A 14 -12.68 -2.78 -0.94
CA LEU A 14 -12.65 -3.67 0.22
C LEU A 14 -12.84 -2.89 1.52
N VAL A 15 -12.10 -1.80 1.72
CA VAL A 15 -12.23 -0.94 2.91
C VAL A 15 -13.65 -0.41 3.05
N LYS A 16 -14.24 0.09 1.97
CA LYS A 16 -15.62 0.59 1.94
C LYS A 16 -16.65 -0.50 2.28
N LYS A 17 -16.47 -1.68 1.76
CA LYS A 17 -17.33 -2.84 2.07
C LYS A 17 -17.28 -3.16 3.56
N TYR A 18 -16.07 -3.30 4.13
CA TYR A 18 -15.90 -3.64 5.54
C TYR A 18 -16.45 -2.54 6.47
N GLU A 19 -16.23 -1.27 6.12
CA GLU A 19 -16.83 -0.13 6.83
C GLU A 19 -18.37 -0.22 6.84
N SER A 20 -18.98 -0.49 5.69
CA SER A 20 -20.44 -0.60 5.57
C SER A 20 -21.03 -1.80 6.34
N GLU A 21 -20.27 -2.85 6.53
CA GLU A 21 -20.63 -4.05 7.30
C GLU A 21 -20.31 -3.92 8.80
N GLY A 22 -19.70 -2.81 9.23
CA GLY A 22 -19.25 -2.61 10.62
C GLY A 22 -18.11 -3.55 11.03
N LYS A 23 -17.29 -3.99 10.06
CA LYS A 23 -16.15 -4.89 10.26
C LYS A 23 -14.83 -4.13 10.17
N ALA A 24 -13.82 -4.63 10.89
CA ALA A 24 -12.43 -4.19 10.75
C ALA A 24 -11.64 -5.16 9.86
N ILE A 25 -10.65 -4.64 9.15
CA ILE A 25 -9.65 -5.46 8.45
C ILE A 25 -8.41 -5.52 9.33
N ALA A 26 -7.85 -6.71 9.52
CA ALA A 26 -6.64 -6.90 10.31
C ALA A 26 -5.42 -6.28 9.59
N HIS A 27 -4.60 -5.53 10.33
CA HIS A 27 -3.37 -4.92 9.88
C HIS A 27 -2.22 -5.38 10.78
N PHE A 28 -1.21 -6.04 10.21
CA PHE A 28 -0.07 -6.56 10.93
C PHE A 28 1.25 -6.05 10.34
N ASN A 29 2.08 -5.44 11.19
CA ASN A 29 3.44 -5.07 10.80
C ASN A 29 4.34 -6.30 10.76
N ILE A 30 5.24 -6.32 9.78
CA ILE A 30 6.24 -7.37 9.60
C ILE A 30 7.64 -6.79 9.61
N SER A 31 8.60 -7.56 10.14
CA SER A 31 10.03 -7.25 10.16
C SER A 31 10.86 -8.27 9.39
N ASN A 32 10.27 -9.38 8.96
CA ASN A 32 10.94 -10.46 8.24
C ASN A 32 9.94 -11.35 7.48
N LEU A 33 10.49 -12.26 6.69
CA LEU A 33 9.70 -13.20 5.88
C LEU A 33 8.88 -14.19 6.70
N ASP A 34 9.40 -14.64 7.85
CA ASP A 34 8.69 -15.62 8.68
C ASP A 34 7.41 -15.03 9.26
N GLN A 35 7.45 -13.78 9.71
CA GLN A 35 6.27 -13.06 10.17
C GLN A 35 5.27 -12.84 9.03
N LEU A 36 5.75 -12.45 7.84
CA LEU A 36 4.90 -12.29 6.67
C LEU A 36 4.16 -13.59 6.32
N ARG A 37 4.88 -14.72 6.28
CA ARG A 37 4.27 -16.03 6.01
C ARG A 37 3.24 -16.41 7.05
N ALA A 38 3.58 -16.30 8.33
CA ALA A 38 2.67 -16.63 9.42
C ALA A 38 1.35 -15.83 9.36
N VAL A 39 1.43 -14.53 9.06
CA VAL A 39 0.24 -13.68 8.90
C VAL A 39 -0.60 -14.13 7.70
N CYS A 40 0.03 -14.40 6.56
CA CYS A 40 -0.68 -14.85 5.35
C CYS A 40 -1.31 -16.24 5.52
N GLU A 41 -0.64 -17.18 6.20
CA GLU A 41 -1.18 -18.51 6.51
C GLU A 41 -2.45 -18.40 7.35
N VAL A 42 -2.42 -17.63 8.44
CA VAL A 42 -3.61 -17.43 9.29
C VAL A 42 -4.73 -16.73 8.55
N ALA A 43 -4.43 -15.71 7.74
CA ALA A 43 -5.43 -15.05 6.91
C ALA A 43 -6.11 -16.03 5.94
N GLN A 44 -5.31 -16.92 5.31
CA GLN A 44 -5.82 -17.97 4.43
C GLN A 44 -6.67 -19.00 5.18
N GLU A 45 -6.27 -19.45 6.37
CA GLU A 45 -7.04 -20.36 7.20
C GLU A 45 -8.40 -19.80 7.60
N LEU A 46 -8.44 -18.51 7.91
CA LEU A 46 -9.67 -17.79 8.28
C LEU A 46 -10.52 -17.37 7.09
N GLY A 47 -9.96 -17.37 5.87
CA GLY A 47 -10.64 -16.87 4.67
C GLY A 47 -10.86 -15.35 4.69
N GLU A 48 -10.06 -14.59 5.44
CA GLU A 48 -10.22 -13.16 5.65
C GLU A 48 -9.08 -12.36 4.98
N PRO A 49 -9.37 -11.15 4.46
CA PRO A 49 -8.34 -10.28 3.92
C PRO A 49 -7.40 -9.77 5.01
N VAL A 50 -6.18 -9.43 4.62
CA VAL A 50 -5.18 -8.88 5.54
C VAL A 50 -4.40 -7.74 4.92
N ILE A 51 -4.05 -6.75 5.74
CA ILE A 51 -3.13 -5.66 5.40
C ILE A 51 -1.79 -5.95 6.07
N ILE A 52 -0.75 -6.05 5.28
CA ILE A 52 0.64 -6.15 5.74
C ILE A 52 1.18 -4.74 5.91
N GLY A 53 1.61 -4.40 7.11
CA GLY A 53 2.28 -3.15 7.41
C GLY A 53 3.80 -3.30 7.39
N ALA A 54 4.49 -2.29 6.90
CA ALA A 54 5.92 -2.15 7.10
C ALA A 54 6.23 -0.70 7.51
N SER A 55 6.82 -0.52 8.69
CA SER A 55 7.22 0.79 9.18
C SER A 55 8.35 1.39 8.34
N GLU A 56 8.58 2.68 8.45
CA GLU A 56 9.65 3.33 7.68
C GLU A 56 11.02 2.69 7.95
N GLY A 57 11.35 2.38 9.21
CA GLY A 57 12.60 1.72 9.57
C GLY A 57 12.73 0.31 9.00
N GLU A 58 11.66 -0.47 9.01
CA GLU A 58 11.65 -1.82 8.41
C GLU A 58 11.82 -1.76 6.88
N ARG A 59 11.17 -0.80 6.22
CA ARG A 59 11.35 -0.57 4.78
C ARG A 59 12.75 -0.13 4.42
N GLU A 60 13.40 0.69 5.25
CA GLU A 60 14.79 1.08 5.04
C GLU A 60 15.75 -0.09 5.21
N TYR A 61 15.52 -0.94 6.21
CA TYR A 61 16.34 -2.12 6.47
C TYR A 61 16.19 -3.19 5.37
N MET A 62 14.97 -3.57 5.03
CA MET A 62 14.70 -4.63 4.05
C MET A 62 14.82 -4.14 2.58
N GLY A 63 14.60 -2.88 2.34
CA GLY A 63 14.47 -2.28 1.01
C GLY A 63 13.02 -2.18 0.54
N VAL A 64 12.59 -0.97 0.17
CA VAL A 64 11.19 -0.70 -0.26
C VAL A 64 10.73 -1.63 -1.40
N PRO A 65 11.51 -1.85 -2.48
CA PRO A 65 11.12 -2.78 -3.54
C PRO A 65 11.09 -4.24 -3.08
N MET A 66 11.98 -4.62 -2.16
CA MET A 66 12.06 -5.99 -1.65
C MET A 66 10.81 -6.36 -0.86
N VAL A 67 10.35 -5.46 0.03
CA VAL A 67 9.10 -5.68 0.79
C VAL A 67 7.91 -5.85 -0.17
N ARG A 68 7.82 -5.02 -1.22
CA ARG A 68 6.78 -5.17 -2.25
C ARG A 68 6.85 -6.54 -2.93
N GLN A 69 8.03 -6.97 -3.34
CA GLN A 69 8.22 -8.28 -3.98
C GLN A 69 7.85 -9.45 -3.06
N MET A 70 8.24 -9.40 -1.78
CA MET A 70 7.86 -10.45 -0.82
C MET A 70 6.34 -10.58 -0.71
N VAL A 71 5.62 -9.46 -0.62
CA VAL A 71 4.14 -9.47 -0.57
C VAL A 71 3.54 -9.95 -1.90
N ASP A 72 4.13 -9.58 -3.04
CA ASP A 72 3.66 -10.07 -4.35
C ASP A 72 3.82 -11.58 -4.50
N GLU A 73 4.88 -12.18 -3.95
CA GLU A 73 5.02 -13.64 -3.92
C GLU A 73 3.95 -14.29 -3.02
N MET A 74 3.62 -13.70 -1.87
CA MET A 74 2.51 -14.20 -1.03
C MET A 74 1.17 -14.12 -1.77
N LYS A 75 0.91 -13.06 -2.53
CA LYS A 75 -0.31 -12.95 -3.37
C LYS A 75 -0.43 -14.04 -4.44
N LYS A 76 0.67 -14.65 -4.87
CA LYS A 76 0.66 -15.79 -5.80
C LYS A 76 0.41 -17.12 -5.09
N GLU A 77 0.86 -17.23 -3.85
CA GLU A 77 0.77 -18.45 -3.04
C GLU A 77 -0.59 -18.59 -2.36
N TYR A 78 -1.16 -17.48 -1.87
CA TYR A 78 -2.43 -17.45 -1.14
C TYR A 78 -3.55 -16.84 -1.96
N THR A 79 -4.80 -17.27 -1.71
CA THR A 79 -5.99 -16.82 -2.47
C THR A 79 -6.76 -15.69 -1.79
N VAL A 80 -6.52 -15.44 -0.50
CA VAL A 80 -7.14 -14.32 0.22
C VAL A 80 -6.55 -12.99 -0.25
N PRO A 81 -7.32 -11.89 -0.20
CA PRO A 81 -6.79 -10.56 -0.51
C PRO A 81 -5.70 -10.15 0.48
N ILE A 82 -4.51 -9.82 -0.03
CA ILE A 82 -3.37 -9.35 0.75
C ILE A 82 -2.96 -7.98 0.21
N TYR A 83 -2.89 -6.97 1.07
CA TYR A 83 -2.50 -5.61 0.72
C TYR A 83 -1.28 -5.17 1.50
N LEU A 84 -0.53 -4.22 0.96
CA LEU A 84 0.68 -3.68 1.57
C LEU A 84 0.51 -2.21 1.91
N ASN A 85 0.67 -1.87 3.19
CA ASN A 85 0.64 -0.52 3.70
C ASN A 85 2.05 -0.03 4.11
N ALA A 86 2.43 1.15 3.65
CA ALA A 86 3.59 1.87 4.16
C ALA A 86 3.19 2.56 5.47
N ASP A 87 3.44 1.86 6.60
CA ASP A 87 3.08 2.32 7.94
C ASP A 87 4.05 3.41 8.42
N HIS A 88 3.52 4.54 8.86
CA HIS A 88 4.25 5.74 9.27
C HIS A 88 5.35 6.17 8.30
N THR A 89 5.03 7.11 7.42
CA THR A 89 5.97 7.68 6.43
C THR A 89 6.10 9.18 6.67
N TYR A 90 7.32 9.63 6.97
CA TYR A 90 7.54 10.95 7.58
C TYR A 90 7.87 12.06 6.59
N THR A 91 8.24 11.75 5.35
CA THR A 91 8.63 12.75 4.36
C THR A 91 7.98 12.54 3.01
N PHE A 92 7.80 13.62 2.27
CA PHE A 92 7.27 13.58 0.90
C PHE A 92 8.08 12.65 -0.02
N GLU A 93 9.41 12.68 0.06
CA GLU A 93 10.27 11.84 -0.78
C GLU A 93 10.06 10.34 -0.51
N LYS A 94 9.86 9.96 0.75
CA LYS A 94 9.58 8.58 1.13
C LYS A 94 8.16 8.14 0.74
N VAL A 95 7.18 9.05 0.77
CA VAL A 95 5.85 8.79 0.22
C VAL A 95 5.94 8.49 -1.28
N LYS A 96 6.65 9.31 -2.05
CA LYS A 96 6.89 9.04 -3.48
C LYS A 96 7.52 7.68 -3.72
N GLN A 97 8.51 7.33 -2.91
CA GLN A 97 9.23 6.06 -3.03
C GLN A 97 8.32 4.83 -2.89
N VAL A 98 7.46 4.81 -1.86
CA VAL A 98 6.55 3.69 -1.63
C VAL A 98 5.41 3.63 -2.65
N VAL A 99 4.86 4.77 -3.03
CA VAL A 99 3.81 4.84 -4.07
C VAL A 99 4.36 4.36 -5.41
N THR A 100 5.54 4.83 -5.82
CA THR A 100 6.21 4.37 -7.06
C THR A 100 6.55 2.87 -7.03
N ALA A 101 6.84 2.32 -5.85
CA ALA A 101 7.07 0.88 -5.68
C ALA A 101 5.78 0.05 -5.69
N GLY A 102 4.59 0.68 -5.77
CA GLY A 102 3.31 -0.01 -5.88
C GLY A 102 2.73 -0.49 -4.55
N TYR A 103 3.02 0.19 -3.44
CA TYR A 103 2.31 -0.06 -2.18
C TYR A 103 0.83 0.32 -2.32
N ASP A 104 -0.04 -0.46 -1.70
CA ASP A 104 -1.49 -0.30 -1.84
C ASP A 104 -2.03 0.88 -1.00
N SER A 105 -1.32 1.26 0.07
CA SER A 105 -1.63 2.42 0.89
C SER A 105 -0.39 2.99 1.60
N VAL A 106 -0.50 4.23 2.06
CA VAL A 106 0.56 4.91 2.81
C VAL A 106 -0.04 5.77 3.91
N ILE A 107 0.56 5.71 5.11
CA ILE A 107 0.25 6.62 6.20
C ILE A 107 1.29 7.74 6.20
N VAL A 108 0.84 8.95 5.90
CA VAL A 108 1.67 10.16 6.02
C VAL A 108 1.64 10.64 7.47
N ASP A 109 2.77 10.60 8.15
CA ASP A 109 2.87 10.92 9.57
C ASP A 109 3.62 12.24 9.80
N GLY A 110 2.86 13.32 9.91
CA GLY A 110 3.35 14.64 10.30
C GLY A 110 3.13 14.97 11.78
N ALA A 111 2.86 13.98 12.65
CA ALA A 111 2.51 14.22 14.06
C ALA A 111 3.56 15.00 14.87
N LYS A 112 4.83 14.94 14.47
CA LYS A 112 5.94 15.68 15.09
C LYS A 112 6.13 17.10 14.52
N LEU A 113 5.42 17.45 13.45
CA LEU A 113 5.48 18.75 12.82
C LEU A 113 4.48 19.74 13.46
N PRO A 114 4.72 21.04 13.40
CA PRO A 114 3.68 22.03 13.67
C PRO A 114 2.44 21.79 12.79
N TYR A 115 1.27 22.16 13.27
CA TYR A 115 0.01 21.88 12.60
C TYR A 115 -0.01 22.30 11.11
N GLU A 116 0.43 23.52 10.82
CA GLU A 116 0.44 24.05 9.45
C GLU A 116 1.39 23.26 8.53
N GLU A 117 2.53 22.82 9.04
CA GLU A 117 3.50 22.01 8.31
C GLU A 117 2.96 20.59 8.07
N ASN A 118 2.28 20.00 9.05
CA ASN A 118 1.61 18.72 8.89
C ASN A 118 0.54 18.78 7.78
N VAL A 119 -0.33 19.80 7.83
CA VAL A 119 -1.35 20.03 6.80
C VAL A 119 -0.71 20.21 5.42
N ALA A 120 0.37 20.98 5.33
CA ALA A 120 1.08 21.20 4.08
C ALA A 120 1.68 19.92 3.52
N LEU A 121 2.32 19.09 4.37
CA LEU A 121 2.88 17.80 3.98
C LEU A 121 1.81 16.87 3.41
N VAL A 122 0.68 16.71 4.12
CA VAL A 122 -0.41 15.84 3.67
C VAL A 122 -0.99 16.30 2.33
N LYS A 123 -1.25 17.60 2.16
CA LYS A 123 -1.72 18.15 0.89
C LYS A 123 -0.75 17.92 -0.25
N GLN A 124 0.53 18.17 -0.03
CA GLN A 124 1.58 17.93 -1.02
C GLN A 124 1.61 16.46 -1.46
N CYS A 125 1.51 15.53 -0.52
CA CYS A 125 1.47 14.10 -0.82
C CYS A 125 0.22 13.74 -1.62
N GLU A 126 -0.97 14.21 -1.20
CA GLU A 126 -2.24 13.93 -1.88
C GLU A 126 -2.24 14.45 -3.32
N GLU A 127 -1.83 15.69 -3.53
CA GLU A 127 -1.75 16.30 -4.87
C GLU A 127 -0.81 15.52 -5.80
N TRP A 128 0.34 15.11 -5.28
CA TRP A 128 1.30 14.35 -6.07
C TRP A 128 0.80 12.95 -6.40
N VAL A 129 0.22 12.20 -5.43
CA VAL A 129 -0.33 10.85 -5.66
C VAL A 129 -1.42 10.90 -6.71
N ARG A 130 -2.36 11.85 -6.58
CA ARG A 130 -3.45 12.03 -7.56
C ARG A 130 -2.91 12.27 -8.98
N LYS A 131 -1.91 13.13 -9.13
CA LYS A 131 -1.28 13.40 -10.42
C LYS A 131 -0.57 12.17 -10.98
N TYR A 132 0.18 11.46 -10.15
CA TYR A 132 0.88 10.23 -10.51
C TYR A 132 -0.08 9.15 -11.01
N GLU A 133 -1.18 8.92 -10.30
CA GLU A 133 -2.22 7.97 -10.71
C GLU A 133 -2.87 8.36 -12.05
N MET A 134 -3.15 9.63 -12.27
CA MET A 134 -3.70 10.12 -13.55
C MET A 134 -2.71 9.92 -14.71
N GLU A 135 -1.42 10.18 -14.51
CA GLU A 135 -0.38 9.98 -15.53
C GLU A 135 -0.23 8.49 -15.88
N MET A 136 -0.24 7.62 -14.89
CA MET A 136 -0.17 6.17 -15.10
C MET A 136 -1.41 5.63 -15.82
N ASN A 137 -2.59 6.16 -15.53
CA ASN A 137 -3.84 5.79 -16.21
C ASN A 137 -3.87 6.30 -17.66
N GLY A 138 -3.41 7.52 -17.91
CA GLY A 138 -3.38 8.12 -19.25
C GLY A 138 -2.41 7.40 -20.21
N ASP A 139 -1.30 6.86 -19.71
CA ASP A 139 -0.36 6.08 -20.52
C ASP A 139 -0.90 4.70 -20.91
N THR A 140 -1.78 4.10 -20.09
CA THR A 140 -2.48 2.85 -20.45
C THR A 140 -3.52 3.06 -21.55
N GLU A 141 -4.24 4.16 -21.57
CA GLU A 141 -5.18 4.48 -22.65
C GLU A 141 -4.48 4.73 -23.97
N ARG A 142 -3.31 5.41 -23.97
CA ARG A 142 -2.52 5.64 -25.20
C ARG A 142 -1.89 4.37 -25.78
N SER A 143 -1.57 3.39 -24.97
CA SER A 143 -1.00 2.13 -25.45
C SER A 143 -2.04 1.22 -26.10
N GLU A 144 -3.32 1.37 -25.76
CA GLU A 144 -4.42 0.62 -26.38
C GLU A 144 -4.89 1.23 -27.71
N GLU A 145 -4.71 2.54 -27.91
CA GLU A 145 -5.06 3.20 -29.18
C GLU A 145 -4.08 2.94 -30.35
N HIS A 146 -2.92 2.35 -30.09
CA HIS A 146 -1.87 2.06 -31.08
C HIS A 146 -1.75 0.59 -31.48
N THR A 147 -2.65 -0.27 -31.09
CA THR A 147 -2.79 -1.65 -31.53
C THR A 147 -3.99 -1.85 -32.41
#